data_ffa31969254575e8bf08364196bc647b
#
_entry.id   ffa31969254575e8bf08364196bc647b
#
_cell.length_a   1.000
_cell.length_b   1.000
_cell.length_c   1.000
_cell.angle_alpha   90.00
_cell.angle_beta   90.00
_cell.angle_gamma   90.00
#
_symmetry.space_group_name_H-M   'P 1'
#
loop_
_entity.id
_entity.type
_entity.pdbx_description
1 polymer ?
#
loop_
_entity_poly.entity_id
_entity_poly.type
_entity_poly.pdbx_seq_one_letter_code
_entity_poly.pdbx_strand_id
1 'polypeptide(L)'
;CKATRWASLGLLILAFCLNLTMVAKRSIEAGHPPFSNLYESLIFYACCTAFVYIIFEFIYNFRVVGAMASVLTMLILLYATLQDDTIRPIMPALKSNWMLVHVVTYMLGYAAFGISFVTSIIYLVVKPFAGKSKDSKEDEDGREILPRNFDKLSYKIVAFGFPFLTLGMVTGAVWAKKAWGDYWSWDPKETWSLITWLAYLVYLHSPLVLPKMNINKSKASVILAFWLLFAFGIVNFTFVGLNYLPSASESEHI
;
A
#
# COMPACT_ATOMS: atom_id res chain seq x y z
N CYS A 1 -26.18 6.43 -9.96
CA CYS A 1 -27.14 5.32 -10.14
C CYS A 1 -26.63 4.07 -9.38
N LYS A 2 -27.51 3.34 -8.66
CA LYS A 2 -27.13 2.11 -7.92
C LYS A 2 -26.54 1.05 -8.86
N ALA A 3 -27.10 0.92 -10.06
CA ALA A 3 -26.64 -0.04 -11.06
C ALA A 3 -25.18 0.17 -11.49
N THR A 4 -24.76 1.40 -11.70
CA THR A 4 -23.34 1.70 -12.08
C THR A 4 -22.36 1.35 -10.98
N ARG A 5 -22.75 1.50 -9.71
CA ARG A 5 -21.93 1.10 -8.57
C ARG A 5 -21.70 -0.40 -8.55
N TRP A 6 -22.77 -1.19 -8.61
CA TRP A 6 -22.65 -2.65 -8.58
C TRP A 6 -21.89 -3.18 -9.79
N ALA A 7 -22.06 -2.55 -10.96
CA ALA A 7 -21.28 -2.89 -12.15
C ALA A 7 -19.78 -2.61 -11.97
N SER A 8 -19.41 -1.42 -11.47
CA SER A 8 -17.99 -1.10 -11.22
C SER A 8 -17.35 -1.99 -10.15
N LEU A 9 -18.08 -2.29 -9.07
CA LEU A 9 -17.61 -3.20 -8.03
C LEU A 9 -17.46 -4.63 -8.57
N GLY A 10 -18.43 -5.09 -9.37
CA GLY A 10 -18.37 -6.41 -10.03
C GLY A 10 -17.17 -6.54 -10.97
N LEU A 11 -16.88 -5.51 -11.76
CA LEU A 11 -15.69 -5.47 -12.64
C LEU A 11 -14.39 -5.49 -11.82
N LEU A 12 -14.33 -4.77 -10.71
CA LEU A 12 -13.17 -4.77 -9.83
C LEU A 12 -12.95 -6.14 -9.17
N ILE A 13 -14.02 -6.78 -8.68
CA ILE A 13 -13.94 -8.13 -8.11
C ILE A 13 -13.49 -9.13 -9.19
N LEU A 14 -14.01 -9.02 -10.41
CA LEU A 14 -13.57 -9.85 -11.54
C LEU A 14 -12.08 -9.65 -11.82
N ALA A 15 -11.62 -8.39 -11.90
CA ALA A 15 -10.21 -8.08 -12.11
C ALA A 15 -9.32 -8.62 -10.98
N PHE A 16 -9.77 -8.51 -9.72
CA PHE A 16 -9.08 -9.12 -8.58
C PHE A 16 -9.00 -10.65 -8.70
N CYS A 17 -10.10 -11.33 -9.05
CA CYS A 17 -10.13 -12.77 -9.24
C CYS A 17 -9.20 -13.22 -10.38
N LEU A 18 -9.15 -12.49 -11.49
CA LEU A 18 -8.24 -12.76 -12.59
C LEU A 18 -6.77 -12.60 -12.18
N ASN A 19 -6.45 -11.51 -11.45
CA ASN A 19 -5.10 -11.30 -10.93
C ASN A 19 -4.72 -12.39 -9.91
N LEU A 20 -5.61 -12.74 -8.99
CA LEU A 20 -5.39 -13.83 -8.03
C LEU A 20 -5.17 -15.17 -8.72
N THR A 21 -5.92 -15.45 -9.78
CA THR A 21 -5.73 -16.66 -10.62
C THR A 21 -4.36 -16.64 -11.30
N MET A 22 -3.92 -15.48 -11.80
CA MET A 22 -2.58 -15.31 -12.37
C MET A 22 -1.48 -15.60 -11.35
N VAL A 23 -1.60 -15.02 -10.14
CA VAL A 23 -0.68 -15.26 -9.02
C VAL A 23 -0.64 -16.75 -8.65
N ALA A 24 -1.81 -17.39 -8.53
CA ALA A 24 -1.90 -18.82 -8.21
C ALA A 24 -1.29 -19.71 -9.30
N LYS A 25 -1.62 -19.44 -10.57
CA LYS A 25 -1.04 -20.15 -11.71
C LYS A 25 0.48 -20.04 -11.73
N ARG A 26 1.00 -18.81 -11.54
CA ARG A 26 2.43 -18.54 -11.46
C ARG A 26 3.11 -19.34 -10.34
N SER A 27 2.49 -19.39 -9.15
CA SER A 27 2.99 -20.18 -8.01
C SER A 27 3.05 -21.68 -8.32
N ILE A 28 2.05 -22.22 -9.01
CA ILE A 28 2.00 -23.64 -9.41
C ILE A 28 3.09 -23.94 -10.44
N GLU A 29 3.24 -23.10 -11.46
CA GLU A 29 4.25 -23.25 -12.50
C GLU A 29 5.69 -23.15 -11.96
N ALA A 30 5.92 -22.21 -11.03
CA ALA A 30 7.22 -22.00 -10.41
C ALA A 30 7.55 -23.05 -9.32
N GLY A 31 6.54 -23.71 -8.75
CA GLY A 31 6.70 -24.65 -7.62
C GLY A 31 7.05 -23.95 -6.30
N HIS A 32 6.85 -22.64 -6.22
CA HIS A 32 7.10 -21.82 -5.01
C HIS A 32 6.19 -20.59 -4.98
N PRO A 33 6.03 -19.91 -3.80
CA PRO A 33 5.30 -18.66 -3.72
C PRO A 33 5.89 -17.58 -4.64
N PRO A 34 5.07 -16.64 -5.18
CA PRO A 34 5.47 -15.68 -6.21
C PRO A 34 6.21 -14.47 -5.62
N PHE A 35 7.39 -14.67 -5.08
CA PHE A 35 8.22 -13.64 -4.42
C PHE A 35 9.71 -13.75 -4.79
N SER A 36 10.04 -14.49 -5.83
CA SER A 36 11.43 -14.76 -6.21
C SER A 36 12.06 -13.63 -7.02
N ASN A 37 11.24 -12.78 -7.63
CA ASN A 37 11.70 -11.63 -8.41
C ASN A 37 10.72 -10.44 -8.30
N LEU A 38 11.13 -9.29 -8.85
CA LEU A 38 10.34 -8.05 -8.78
C LEU A 38 9.01 -8.17 -9.54
N TYR A 39 8.96 -8.87 -10.69
CA TYR A 39 7.73 -9.13 -11.42
C TYR A 39 6.68 -9.82 -10.55
N GLU A 40 7.06 -10.94 -9.93
CA GLU A 40 6.18 -11.72 -9.06
C GLU A 40 5.68 -10.92 -7.85
N SER A 41 6.58 -10.14 -7.24
CA SER A 41 6.23 -9.27 -6.11
C SER A 41 5.26 -8.15 -6.51
N LEU A 42 5.41 -7.57 -7.72
CA LEU A 42 4.51 -6.53 -8.21
C LEU A 42 3.11 -7.06 -8.55
N ILE A 43 2.98 -8.22 -9.20
CA ILE A 43 1.66 -8.81 -9.46
C ILE A 43 0.94 -9.18 -8.17
N PHE A 44 1.67 -9.65 -7.16
CA PHE A 44 1.11 -9.92 -5.84
C PHE A 44 0.75 -8.62 -5.09
N TYR A 45 1.57 -7.57 -5.20
CA TYR A 45 1.26 -6.25 -4.65
C TYR A 45 -0.01 -5.65 -5.27
N ALA A 46 -0.19 -5.77 -6.59
CA ALA A 46 -1.41 -5.36 -7.27
C ALA A 46 -2.65 -6.13 -6.75
N CYS A 47 -2.50 -7.44 -6.52
CA CYS A 47 -3.54 -8.28 -5.92
C CYS A 47 -3.92 -7.80 -4.51
N CYS A 48 -2.94 -7.54 -3.64
CA CYS A 48 -3.15 -7.00 -2.30
C CYS A 48 -3.81 -5.61 -2.34
N THR A 49 -3.43 -4.74 -3.29
CA THR A 49 -4.01 -3.40 -3.44
C THR A 49 -5.50 -3.48 -3.81
N ALA A 50 -5.85 -4.33 -4.76
CA ALA A 50 -7.25 -4.56 -5.13
C ALA A 50 -8.05 -5.17 -3.96
N PHE A 51 -7.48 -6.14 -3.26
CA PHE A 51 -8.10 -6.78 -2.09
C PHE A 51 -8.38 -5.79 -0.95
N VAL A 52 -7.38 -5.03 -0.54
CA VAL A 52 -7.53 -4.04 0.54
C VAL A 52 -8.54 -2.97 0.13
N TYR A 53 -8.52 -2.48 -1.13
CA TYR A 53 -9.52 -1.53 -1.58
C TYR A 53 -10.93 -2.13 -1.53
N ILE A 54 -11.15 -3.37 -1.97
CA ILE A 54 -12.46 -4.03 -1.92
C ILE A 54 -12.99 -4.05 -0.49
N ILE A 55 -12.16 -4.38 0.51
CA ILE A 55 -12.55 -4.33 1.94
C ILE A 55 -13.03 -2.92 2.32
N PHE A 56 -12.26 -1.89 1.98
CA PHE A 56 -12.62 -0.51 2.29
C PHE A 56 -13.85 -0.01 1.54
N GLU A 57 -14.07 -0.45 0.30
CA GLU A 57 -15.30 -0.13 -0.45
C GLU A 57 -16.55 -0.70 0.22
N PHE A 58 -16.49 -1.95 0.71
CA PHE A 58 -17.62 -2.53 1.46
C PHE A 58 -17.92 -1.81 2.77
N ILE A 59 -16.88 -1.31 3.46
CA ILE A 59 -17.04 -0.64 4.76
C ILE A 59 -17.47 0.82 4.60
N TYR A 60 -16.84 1.56 3.66
CA TYR A 60 -16.93 3.02 3.59
C TYR A 60 -17.60 3.57 2.33
N ASN A 61 -17.69 2.79 1.25
CA ASN A 61 -18.47 3.13 0.05
C ASN A 61 -17.91 4.33 -0.76
N PHE A 62 -16.60 4.41 -0.98
CA PHE A 62 -15.92 5.54 -1.61
C PHE A 62 -15.57 5.31 -3.08
N ARG A 63 -16.49 5.63 -4.00
CA ARG A 63 -16.35 5.40 -5.45
C ARG A 63 -15.14 6.09 -6.09
N VAL A 64 -14.88 7.35 -5.69
CA VAL A 64 -13.77 8.13 -6.28
C VAL A 64 -12.42 7.52 -5.91
N VAL A 65 -12.29 7.04 -4.68
CA VAL A 65 -11.10 6.31 -4.23
C VAL A 65 -10.92 5.03 -5.04
N GLY A 66 -12.02 4.34 -5.38
CA GLY A 66 -11.97 3.13 -6.19
C GLY A 66 -11.47 3.33 -7.61
N ALA A 67 -11.93 4.37 -8.27
CA ALA A 67 -11.43 4.70 -9.61
C ALA A 67 -9.91 4.94 -9.59
N MET A 68 -9.42 5.72 -8.61
CA MET A 68 -8.01 6.01 -8.48
C MET A 68 -7.18 4.80 -7.99
N ALA A 69 -7.75 3.97 -7.10
CA ALA A 69 -7.11 2.72 -6.68
C ALA A 69 -6.98 1.73 -7.85
N SER A 70 -7.98 1.69 -8.75
CA SER A 70 -7.90 0.89 -9.98
C SER A 70 -6.81 1.41 -10.92
N VAL A 71 -6.65 2.73 -11.04
CA VAL A 71 -5.53 3.33 -11.81
C VAL A 71 -4.19 2.96 -11.17
N LEU A 72 -4.06 3.06 -9.84
CA LEU A 72 -2.84 2.65 -9.14
C LEU A 72 -2.52 1.17 -9.40
N THR A 73 -3.51 0.28 -9.26
CA THR A 73 -3.35 -1.16 -9.53
C THR A 73 -2.92 -1.41 -10.98
N MET A 74 -3.53 -0.69 -11.93
CA MET A 74 -3.16 -0.78 -13.35
C MET A 74 -1.72 -0.31 -13.59
N LEU A 75 -1.28 0.78 -12.96
CA LEU A 75 0.10 1.27 -13.07
C LEU A 75 1.12 0.28 -12.49
N ILE A 76 0.78 -0.36 -11.35
CA ILE A 76 1.62 -1.42 -10.76
C ILE A 76 1.75 -2.59 -11.75
N LEU A 77 0.64 -3.07 -12.33
CA LEU A 77 0.66 -4.16 -13.31
C LEU A 77 1.40 -3.78 -14.59
N LEU A 78 1.21 -2.55 -15.08
CA LEU A 78 1.95 -2.05 -16.24
C LEU A 78 3.45 -2.00 -15.95
N TYR A 79 3.85 -1.54 -14.77
CA TYR A 79 5.25 -1.56 -14.37
C TYR A 79 5.78 -2.99 -14.23
N ALA A 80 4.97 -3.93 -13.77
CA ALA A 80 5.34 -5.34 -13.71
C ALA A 80 5.69 -5.90 -15.10
N THR A 81 4.95 -5.52 -16.17
CA THR A 81 5.26 -6.02 -17.54
C THR A 81 6.61 -5.56 -18.10
N LEU A 82 7.25 -4.56 -17.46
CA LEU A 82 8.59 -4.08 -17.83
C LEU A 82 9.70 -4.83 -17.10
N GLN A 83 9.36 -5.74 -16.17
CA GLN A 83 10.32 -6.52 -15.40
C GLN A 83 10.57 -7.89 -16.02
N ASP A 84 11.70 -8.51 -15.65
CA ASP A 84 12.02 -9.88 -16.06
C ASP A 84 11.01 -10.88 -15.45
N ASP A 85 10.25 -11.54 -16.28
CA ASP A 85 9.22 -12.49 -15.91
C ASP A 85 9.68 -13.95 -15.92
N THR A 86 10.97 -14.22 -16.15
CA THR A 86 11.51 -15.58 -16.19
C THR A 86 11.34 -16.29 -14.85
N ILE A 87 10.90 -17.56 -14.90
CA ILE A 87 10.83 -18.42 -13.70
C ILE A 87 12.25 -18.91 -13.41
N ARG A 88 12.75 -18.53 -12.22
CA ARG A 88 14.06 -18.96 -11.73
C ARG A 88 13.90 -19.87 -10.52
N PRO A 89 14.83 -20.81 -10.30
CA PRO A 89 14.85 -21.57 -9.06
C PRO A 89 14.93 -20.64 -7.85
N ILE A 90 14.08 -20.87 -6.87
CA ILE A 90 14.07 -20.05 -5.65
C ILE A 90 15.36 -20.28 -4.84
N MET A 91 15.97 -19.19 -4.40
CA MET A 91 17.16 -19.25 -3.53
C MET A 91 16.84 -19.94 -2.18
N PRO A 92 17.77 -20.71 -1.61
CA PRO A 92 17.53 -21.44 -0.35
C PRO A 92 17.05 -20.52 0.80
N ALA A 93 17.58 -19.31 0.90
CA ALA A 93 17.19 -18.32 1.91
C ALA A 93 15.69 -17.95 1.83
N LEU A 94 15.12 -17.91 0.62
CA LEU A 94 13.70 -17.59 0.39
C LEU A 94 12.76 -18.77 0.67
N LYS A 95 13.28 -20.01 0.82
CA LYS A 95 12.50 -21.21 1.15
C LYS A 95 12.17 -21.25 2.65
N SER A 96 11.42 -20.27 3.14
CA SER A 96 11.07 -20.15 4.54
C SER A 96 9.62 -19.68 4.72
N ASN A 97 8.89 -20.32 5.63
CA ASN A 97 7.54 -19.87 6.00
C ASN A 97 7.57 -18.45 6.62
N TRP A 98 8.67 -18.06 7.26
CA TRP A 98 8.83 -16.72 7.81
C TRP A 98 8.93 -15.67 6.70
N MET A 99 9.63 -16.00 5.61
CA MET A 99 9.67 -15.15 4.42
C MET A 99 8.28 -14.97 3.80
N LEU A 100 7.49 -16.05 3.70
CA LEU A 100 6.12 -15.97 3.21
C LEU A 100 5.27 -15.01 4.05
N VAL A 101 5.27 -15.17 5.39
CA VAL A 101 4.52 -14.29 6.30
C VAL A 101 5.00 -12.84 6.20
N HIS A 102 6.33 -12.64 6.17
CA HIS A 102 6.95 -11.34 6.00
C HIS A 102 6.43 -10.62 4.74
N VAL A 103 6.54 -11.25 3.58
CA VAL A 103 6.13 -10.63 2.31
C VAL A 103 4.62 -10.37 2.27
N VAL A 104 3.80 -11.33 2.68
CA VAL A 104 2.33 -11.15 2.68
C VAL A 104 1.92 -9.97 3.56
N THR A 105 2.47 -9.88 4.77
CA THR A 105 2.15 -8.79 5.69
C THR A 105 2.65 -7.43 5.18
N TYR A 106 3.87 -7.37 4.64
CA TYR A 106 4.37 -6.13 4.02
C TYR A 106 3.50 -5.68 2.85
N MET A 107 3.12 -6.57 1.94
CA MET A 107 2.30 -6.22 0.79
C MET A 107 0.91 -5.72 1.17
N LEU A 108 0.29 -6.30 2.22
CA LEU A 108 -0.97 -5.79 2.76
C LEU A 108 -0.81 -4.40 3.38
N GLY A 109 0.26 -4.16 4.13
CA GLY A 109 0.60 -2.84 4.67
C GLY A 109 0.82 -1.81 3.57
N TYR A 110 1.64 -2.13 2.58
CA TYR A 110 1.95 -1.26 1.45
C TYR A 110 0.71 -0.97 0.58
N ALA A 111 -0.17 -1.96 0.41
CA ALA A 111 -1.45 -1.78 -0.29
C ALA A 111 -2.34 -0.74 0.43
N ALA A 112 -2.47 -0.83 1.74
CA ALA A 112 -3.19 0.17 2.52
C ALA A 112 -2.55 1.56 2.38
N PHE A 113 -1.23 1.65 2.43
CA PHE A 113 -0.51 2.92 2.25
C PHE A 113 -0.66 3.50 0.84
N GLY A 114 -0.70 2.66 -0.20
CA GLY A 114 -1.02 3.07 -1.56
C GLY A 114 -2.44 3.67 -1.67
N ILE A 115 -3.42 3.08 -0.99
CA ILE A 115 -4.78 3.63 -0.95
C ILE A 115 -4.81 4.96 -0.16
N SER A 116 -4.03 5.08 0.94
CA SER A 116 -3.93 6.34 1.69
C SER A 116 -3.26 7.45 0.86
N PHE A 117 -2.28 7.13 0.04
CA PHE A 117 -1.66 8.02 -0.93
C PHE A 117 -2.69 8.54 -1.95
N VAL A 118 -3.48 7.64 -2.53
CA VAL A 118 -4.57 7.98 -3.45
C VAL A 118 -5.58 8.92 -2.79
N THR A 119 -6.02 8.62 -1.57
CA THR A 119 -6.97 9.50 -0.84
C THR A 119 -6.38 10.88 -0.59
N SER A 120 -5.07 10.98 -0.35
CA SER A 120 -4.37 12.24 -0.15
C SER A 120 -4.28 13.07 -1.43
N ILE A 121 -4.04 12.44 -2.57
CA ILE A 121 -4.09 13.12 -3.89
C ILE A 121 -5.48 13.68 -4.13
N ILE A 122 -6.53 12.86 -3.99
CA ILE A 122 -7.91 13.29 -4.20
C ILE A 122 -8.21 14.49 -3.30
N TYR A 123 -7.84 14.44 -2.03
CA TYR A 123 -8.03 15.54 -1.09
C TYR A 123 -7.35 16.84 -1.57
N LEU A 124 -6.08 16.77 -1.96
CA LEU A 124 -5.32 17.96 -2.39
C LEU A 124 -5.86 18.56 -3.70
N VAL A 125 -6.30 17.71 -4.63
CA VAL A 125 -6.86 18.15 -5.91
C VAL A 125 -8.24 18.79 -5.72
N VAL A 126 -9.09 18.20 -4.88
CA VAL A 126 -10.49 18.65 -4.77
C VAL A 126 -10.64 19.81 -3.79
N LYS A 127 -9.80 19.89 -2.75
CA LYS A 127 -9.88 20.93 -1.72
C LYS A 127 -9.94 22.37 -2.28
N PRO A 128 -9.15 22.79 -3.30
CA PRO A 128 -9.23 24.14 -3.87
C PRO A 128 -10.58 24.45 -4.51
N PHE A 129 -11.25 23.44 -5.07
CA PHE A 129 -12.53 23.56 -5.78
C PHE A 129 -13.75 23.38 -4.88
N ALA A 130 -13.57 22.78 -3.70
CA ALA A 130 -14.58 22.71 -2.66
C ALA A 130 -14.71 24.09 -2.01
N GLY A 131 -15.41 25.02 -2.68
CA GLY A 131 -15.68 26.35 -2.16
C GLY A 131 -16.31 26.26 -0.77
N LYS A 132 -16.51 27.42 -0.10
CA LYS A 132 -17.19 27.56 1.21
C LYS A 132 -18.67 27.10 1.21
N SER A 133 -19.08 26.29 0.24
CA SER A 133 -20.43 25.75 0.17
C SER A 133 -20.68 24.90 1.41
N LYS A 134 -21.65 25.32 2.22
CA LYS A 134 -22.17 24.55 3.35
C LYS A 134 -22.92 23.29 2.90
N ASP A 135 -23.20 23.19 1.60
CA ASP A 135 -23.97 22.10 1.01
C ASP A 135 -22.99 21.05 0.47
N SER A 136 -22.79 19.99 1.22
CA SER A 136 -22.21 18.77 0.71
C SER A 136 -23.09 18.27 -0.44
N LYS A 137 -22.50 18.08 -1.63
CA LYS A 137 -23.19 17.36 -2.68
C LYS A 137 -23.30 15.89 -2.23
N GLU A 138 -24.48 15.53 -1.85
CA GLU A 138 -24.89 14.14 -1.67
C GLU A 138 -25.25 13.57 -3.04
N ASP A 139 -24.95 12.30 -3.29
CA ASP A 139 -25.48 11.61 -4.46
C ASP A 139 -26.99 11.31 -4.25
N GLU A 140 -27.65 10.82 -5.32
CA GLU A 140 -29.07 10.43 -5.28
C GLU A 140 -29.42 9.42 -4.17
N ASP A 141 -28.40 8.78 -3.56
CA ASP A 141 -28.52 7.84 -2.44
C ASP A 141 -28.24 8.50 -1.07
N GLY A 142 -28.10 9.84 -0.98
CA GLY A 142 -27.81 10.57 0.26
C GLY A 142 -26.40 10.39 0.78
N ARG A 143 -25.43 10.02 -0.08
CA ARG A 143 -24.02 9.79 0.28
C ARG A 143 -23.15 10.93 -0.18
N GLU A 144 -22.25 11.35 0.68
CA GLU A 144 -21.25 12.36 0.31
C GLU A 144 -20.38 11.85 -0.86
N ILE A 145 -20.41 12.59 -1.99
CA ILE A 145 -19.56 12.32 -3.17
C ILE A 145 -18.07 12.48 -2.79
N LEU A 146 -17.80 13.36 -1.85
CA LEU A 146 -16.48 13.60 -1.26
C LEU A 146 -16.57 13.49 0.25
N PRO A 147 -15.82 12.60 0.88
CA PRO A 147 -15.89 12.44 2.32
C PRO A 147 -15.48 13.72 3.02
N ARG A 148 -16.38 14.31 3.81
CA ARG A 148 -16.11 15.46 4.71
C ARG A 148 -14.92 15.22 5.64
N ASN A 149 -14.53 13.97 5.82
CA ASN A 149 -13.53 13.51 6.79
C ASN A 149 -12.44 12.69 6.12
N PHE A 150 -11.79 13.23 5.05
CA PHE A 150 -10.62 12.57 4.43
C PHE A 150 -9.56 12.22 5.46
N ASP A 151 -9.33 13.09 6.44
CA ASP A 151 -8.37 12.85 7.51
C ASP A 151 -8.71 11.57 8.28
N LYS A 152 -10.02 11.38 8.61
CA LYS A 152 -10.47 10.19 9.31
C LYS A 152 -10.36 8.93 8.45
N LEU A 153 -10.61 9.05 7.15
CA LEU A 153 -10.49 7.92 6.23
C LEU A 153 -9.03 7.51 6.07
N SER A 154 -8.15 8.47 5.70
CA SER A 154 -6.72 8.21 5.56
C SER A 154 -6.12 7.66 6.85
N TYR A 155 -6.52 8.22 8.02
CA TYR A 155 -6.10 7.71 9.31
C TYR A 155 -6.50 6.25 9.53
N LYS A 156 -7.76 5.88 9.23
CA LYS A 156 -8.23 4.49 9.38
C LYS A 156 -7.53 3.52 8.44
N ILE A 157 -7.25 3.95 7.20
CA ILE A 157 -6.52 3.15 6.22
C ILE A 157 -5.08 2.92 6.71
N VAL A 158 -4.41 3.96 7.19
CA VAL A 158 -3.05 3.84 7.74
C VAL A 158 -3.06 3.00 9.03
N ALA A 159 -4.03 3.21 9.92
CA ALA A 159 -4.19 2.42 11.15
C ALA A 159 -4.46 0.94 10.87
N PHE A 160 -5.10 0.61 9.74
CA PHE A 160 -5.23 -0.77 9.26
C PHE A 160 -3.91 -1.31 8.73
N GLY A 161 -3.17 -0.54 7.91
CA GLY A 161 -1.92 -0.99 7.28
C GLY A 161 -0.74 -1.11 8.25
N PHE A 162 -0.69 -0.25 9.26
CA PHE A 162 0.46 -0.17 10.18
C PHE A 162 0.73 -1.43 11.01
N PRO A 163 -0.26 -2.15 11.56
CA PRO A 163 -0.05 -3.46 12.18
C PRO A 163 0.56 -4.49 11.22
N PHE A 164 0.14 -4.50 9.95
CA PHE A 164 0.71 -5.40 8.95
C PHE A 164 2.17 -5.05 8.64
N LEU A 165 2.51 -3.76 8.53
CA LEU A 165 3.90 -3.33 8.38
C LEU A 165 4.75 -3.76 9.60
N THR A 166 4.23 -3.58 10.82
CA THR A 166 4.92 -3.97 12.05
C THR A 166 5.14 -5.48 12.12
N LEU A 167 4.11 -6.27 11.82
CA LEU A 167 4.22 -7.74 11.75
C LEU A 167 5.23 -8.16 10.67
N GLY A 168 5.20 -7.48 9.51
CA GLY A 168 6.15 -7.71 8.44
C GLY A 168 7.59 -7.48 8.89
N MET A 169 7.86 -6.37 9.59
CA MET A 169 9.20 -6.06 10.11
C MET A 169 9.66 -7.11 11.13
N VAL A 170 8.80 -7.50 12.06
CA VAL A 170 9.13 -8.53 13.08
C VAL A 170 9.38 -9.89 12.43
N THR A 171 8.51 -10.33 11.52
CA THR A 171 8.66 -11.62 10.84
C THR A 171 9.84 -11.64 9.88
N GLY A 172 10.19 -10.48 9.29
CA GLY A 172 11.40 -10.28 8.50
C GLY A 172 12.66 -10.44 9.32
N ALA A 173 12.71 -9.86 10.52
CA ALA A 173 13.83 -10.05 11.46
C ALA A 173 14.01 -11.55 11.85
N VAL A 174 12.90 -12.27 12.09
CA VAL A 174 12.96 -13.71 12.38
C VAL A 174 13.44 -14.50 11.15
N TRP A 175 13.04 -14.11 9.95
CA TRP A 175 13.54 -14.68 8.72
C TRP A 175 15.04 -14.41 8.55
N ALA A 176 15.49 -13.15 8.72
CA ALA A 176 16.90 -12.75 8.63
C ALA A 176 17.77 -13.57 9.57
N LYS A 177 17.35 -13.81 10.82
CA LYS A 177 18.05 -14.70 11.77
C LYS A 177 18.26 -16.11 11.23
N LYS A 178 17.29 -16.66 10.50
CA LYS A 178 17.39 -18.01 9.92
C LYS A 178 18.23 -18.04 8.65
N ALA A 179 18.17 -16.99 7.84
CA ALA A 179 18.83 -16.91 6.55
C ALA A 179 20.30 -16.48 6.67
N TRP A 180 20.59 -15.52 7.54
CA TRP A 180 21.87 -14.81 7.63
C TRP A 180 22.55 -14.92 8.99
N GLY A 181 21.84 -15.34 10.02
CA GLY A 181 22.41 -15.53 11.35
C GLY A 181 22.11 -14.43 12.37
N ASP A 182 21.64 -13.26 11.93
CA ASP A 182 21.31 -12.11 12.77
C ASP A 182 19.89 -11.62 12.54
N TYR A 183 19.25 -11.05 13.59
CA TYR A 183 17.92 -10.47 13.47
C TYR A 183 17.91 -9.12 12.75
N TRP A 184 19.06 -8.41 12.81
CA TRP A 184 19.17 -7.04 12.30
C TRP A 184 20.65 -6.70 12.07
N SER A 185 20.99 -6.34 10.84
CA SER A 185 22.36 -6.03 10.40
C SER A 185 22.57 -4.58 9.97
N TRP A 186 21.52 -3.75 10.04
CA TRP A 186 21.53 -2.37 9.54
C TRP A 186 21.77 -2.26 8.03
N ASP A 187 21.39 -3.27 7.29
CA ASP A 187 21.47 -3.18 5.84
C ASP A 187 20.52 -2.08 5.28
N PRO A 188 20.70 -1.66 4.02
CA PRO A 188 19.88 -0.62 3.43
C PRO A 188 18.37 -0.93 3.48
N LYS A 189 17.93 -2.19 3.25
CA LYS A 189 16.51 -2.54 3.26
C LYS A 189 15.93 -2.51 4.68
N GLU A 190 16.66 -3.00 5.67
CA GLU A 190 16.27 -2.92 7.07
C GLU A 190 16.16 -1.47 7.54
N THR A 191 17.19 -0.65 7.25
CA THR A 191 17.24 0.76 7.62
C THR A 191 16.07 1.54 7.00
N TRP A 192 15.79 1.37 5.70
CA TRP A 192 14.68 2.04 5.04
C TRP A 192 13.32 1.51 5.44
N SER A 193 13.22 0.23 5.85
CA SER A 193 12.00 -0.32 6.43
C SER A 193 11.66 0.33 7.78
N LEU A 194 12.67 0.57 8.61
CA LEU A 194 12.52 1.31 9.87
C LEU A 194 12.13 2.78 9.62
N ILE A 195 12.74 3.45 8.65
CA ILE A 195 12.38 4.83 8.26
C ILE A 195 10.92 4.87 7.79
N THR A 196 10.49 3.90 6.98
CA THR A 196 9.09 3.76 6.56
C THR A 196 8.16 3.60 7.76
N TRP A 197 8.49 2.72 8.69
CA TRP A 197 7.72 2.48 9.91
C TRP A 197 7.59 3.75 10.75
N LEU A 198 8.70 4.47 10.98
CA LEU A 198 8.71 5.73 11.72
C LEU A 198 7.87 6.83 11.02
N ALA A 199 7.90 6.93 9.70
CA ALA A 199 7.11 7.91 8.95
C ALA A 199 5.60 7.71 9.18
N TYR A 200 5.11 6.46 9.15
CA TYR A 200 3.70 6.17 9.42
C TYR A 200 3.37 6.23 10.92
N LEU A 201 4.31 5.91 11.80
CA LEU A 201 4.15 6.10 13.25
C LEU A 201 3.90 7.58 13.59
N VAL A 202 4.72 8.48 13.02
CA VAL A 202 4.55 9.96 13.18
C VAL A 202 3.17 10.39 12.68
N TYR A 203 2.72 9.89 11.52
CA TYR A 203 1.39 10.18 11.01
C TYR A 203 0.29 9.73 11.98
N LEU A 204 0.36 8.52 12.52
CA LEU A 204 -0.63 7.98 13.46
C LEU A 204 -0.69 8.75 14.79
N HIS A 205 0.41 9.39 15.20
CA HIS A 205 0.44 10.23 16.39
C HIS A 205 -0.01 11.69 16.14
N SER A 206 -0.23 12.07 14.88
CA SER A 206 -0.61 13.43 14.50
C SER A 206 -1.88 13.94 15.20
N PRO A 207 -2.95 13.14 15.46
CA PRO A 207 -4.13 13.61 16.20
C PRO A 207 -3.84 14.04 17.64
N LEU A 208 -2.75 13.54 18.24
CA LEU A 208 -2.33 13.88 19.60
C LEU A 208 -1.48 15.15 19.64
N VAL A 209 -0.74 15.42 18.58
CA VAL A 209 0.27 16.51 18.50
C VAL A 209 -0.32 17.79 17.90
N LEU A 210 -0.99 17.68 16.75
CA LEU A 210 -1.47 18.85 15.99
C LEU A 210 -2.44 19.77 16.76
N PRO A 211 -3.37 19.27 17.59
CA PRO A 211 -4.22 20.14 18.39
C PRO A 211 -3.43 21.01 19.39
N LYS A 212 -2.32 20.49 19.91
CA LYS A 212 -1.44 21.20 20.87
C LYS A 212 -0.62 22.30 20.19
N MET A 213 -0.40 22.21 18.89
CA MET A 213 0.36 23.19 18.09
C MET A 213 -0.48 24.40 17.66
N ASN A 214 -1.75 24.49 18.05
CA ASN A 214 -2.69 25.56 17.67
C ASN A 214 -2.78 25.78 16.14
N ILE A 215 -2.60 24.72 15.35
CA ILE A 215 -2.68 24.76 13.90
C ILE A 215 -4.14 24.66 13.48
N ASN A 216 -4.57 25.53 12.56
CA ASN A 216 -5.90 25.46 11.98
C ASN A 216 -6.11 24.07 11.35
N LYS A 217 -7.26 23.43 11.65
CA LYS A 217 -7.60 22.07 11.19
C LYS A 217 -7.42 21.89 9.68
N SER A 218 -7.84 22.88 8.89
CA SER A 218 -7.69 22.84 7.43
C SER A 218 -6.22 22.83 6.97
N LYS A 219 -5.33 23.56 7.67
CA LYS A 219 -3.89 23.53 7.40
C LYS A 219 -3.28 22.19 7.85
N ALA A 220 -3.69 21.69 9.01
CA ALA A 220 -3.24 20.39 9.51
C ALA A 220 -3.54 19.26 8.52
N SER A 221 -4.76 19.20 7.98
CA SER A 221 -5.15 18.20 6.99
C SER A 221 -4.29 18.27 5.71
N VAL A 222 -3.93 19.47 5.26
CA VAL A 222 -3.04 19.63 4.10
C VAL A 222 -1.63 19.12 4.40
N ILE A 223 -1.09 19.48 5.56
CA ILE A 223 0.24 19.00 6.01
C ILE A 223 0.25 17.48 6.05
N LEU A 224 -0.79 16.86 6.63
CA LEU A 224 -0.91 15.41 6.72
C LEU A 224 -1.06 14.74 5.36
N ALA A 225 -1.78 15.36 4.42
CA ALA A 225 -1.89 14.84 3.07
C ALA A 225 -0.51 14.83 2.37
N PHE A 226 0.25 15.94 2.45
CA PHE A 226 1.62 15.98 1.92
C PHE A 226 2.55 14.98 2.62
N TRP A 227 2.38 14.80 3.94
CA TRP A 227 3.14 13.79 4.69
C TRP A 227 2.89 12.38 4.17
N LEU A 228 1.63 12.02 3.86
CA LEU A 228 1.30 10.72 3.29
C LEU A 228 1.86 10.52 1.87
N LEU A 229 1.91 11.59 1.04
CA LEU A 229 2.59 11.53 -0.25
C LEU A 229 4.08 11.24 -0.09
N PHE A 230 4.74 11.93 0.83
CA PHE A 230 6.14 11.73 1.16
C PHE A 230 6.41 10.32 1.73
N ALA A 231 5.59 9.88 2.70
CA ALA A 231 5.72 8.55 3.31
C ALA A 231 5.53 7.42 2.29
N PHE A 232 4.61 7.58 1.33
CA PHE A 232 4.46 6.60 0.24
C PHE A 232 5.63 6.64 -0.74
N GLY A 233 6.26 7.79 -0.94
CA GLY A 233 7.54 7.90 -1.65
C GLY A 233 8.63 7.04 -1.00
N ILE A 234 8.72 7.07 0.35
CA ILE A 234 9.65 6.21 1.12
C ILE A 234 9.33 4.73 0.91
N VAL A 235 8.03 4.33 0.94
CA VAL A 235 7.61 2.94 0.64
C VAL A 235 8.13 2.49 -0.72
N ASN A 236 7.91 3.29 -1.78
CA ASN A 236 8.36 2.93 -3.12
C ASN A 236 9.88 2.87 -3.22
N PHE A 237 10.58 3.78 -2.54
CA PHE A 237 12.03 3.74 -2.49
C PHE A 237 12.55 2.47 -1.78
N THR A 238 11.94 2.11 -0.65
CA THR A 238 12.28 0.88 0.10
C THR A 238 12.01 -0.38 -0.72
N PHE A 239 10.86 -0.44 -1.42
CA PHE A 239 10.43 -1.63 -2.15
C PHE A 239 11.13 -1.80 -3.49
N VAL A 240 11.26 -0.70 -4.26
CA VAL A 240 11.75 -0.73 -5.65
C VAL A 240 13.08 0.01 -5.78
N GLY A 241 13.18 1.21 -5.20
CA GLY A 241 14.30 2.12 -5.42
C GLY A 241 15.64 1.57 -4.98
N LEU A 242 15.67 0.85 -3.86
CA LEU A 242 16.91 0.24 -3.37
C LEU A 242 17.50 -0.79 -4.34
N ASN A 243 16.71 -1.47 -5.14
CA ASN A 243 17.22 -2.45 -6.11
C ASN A 243 18.07 -1.83 -7.22
N TYR A 244 18.02 -0.50 -7.39
CA TYR A 244 18.79 0.23 -8.40
C TYR A 244 20.02 0.94 -7.82
N LEU A 245 20.28 0.85 -6.52
CA LEU A 245 21.45 1.46 -5.90
C LEU A 245 22.65 0.51 -5.93
N PRO A 246 23.88 0.99 -6.21
CA PRO A 246 25.10 0.18 -6.17
C PRO A 246 25.32 -0.49 -4.80
N SER A 247 24.98 0.20 -3.71
CA SER A 247 25.06 -0.34 -2.34
C SER A 247 24.05 -1.47 -2.06
N ALA A 248 23.04 -1.61 -2.91
CA ALA A 248 22.06 -2.69 -2.77
C ALA A 248 22.62 -4.03 -3.28
N SER A 249 23.59 -4.02 -4.22
CA SER A 249 24.26 -5.24 -4.68
C SER A 249 25.12 -5.90 -3.60
N GLU A 250 25.42 -5.17 -2.51
CA GLU A 250 26.14 -5.67 -1.34
C GLU A 250 25.18 -6.10 -0.22
N SER A 251 23.86 -5.87 -0.36
CA SER A 251 22.89 -6.25 0.66
C SER A 251 22.52 -7.73 0.56
N GLU A 252 22.47 -8.40 1.70
CA GLU A 252 22.16 -9.84 1.83
C GLU A 252 20.71 -10.19 1.41
N HIS A 253 19.88 -9.19 1.09
CA HIS A 253 18.45 -9.32 0.78
C HIS A 253 18.10 -9.19 -0.72
N ILE A 254 19.08 -9.25 -1.64
CA ILE A 254 18.83 -9.23 -3.09
C ILE A 254 18.75 -10.63 -3.66
#